data_8d1ea647e0acab8f53f43e834d937d91
#
_entry.id   8d1ea647e0acab8f53f43e834d937d91
#
_cell.length_a   1.000
_cell.length_b   1.000
_cell.length_c   1.000
_cell.angle_alpha   90.00
_cell.angle_beta   90.00
_cell.angle_gamma   90.00
#
_symmetry.space_group_name_H-M   'P 1'
#
loop_
_entity.id
_entity.type
_entity.pdbx_description
1 polymer ?
#
loop_
_entity_poly.entity_id
_entity_poly.type
_entity_poly.pdbx_seq_one_letter_code
_entity_poly.pdbx_strand_id
1 'polypeptide(L)'
;MRMNGNDLAACAVIALGVGGVVVGSLLGVGNQAVTLPAVNPQPVVVDMPTEPEPTATPEPTPEPTPTVETVHFSATGDDLIHDGIFLQARERGGDHYDFDAAYAAMQGYYDQFDVNWLNQETLVNDEFAASGYPMFSTPGEITDTLYNLGFRVFSLSNNHSYDKGAAGIEASMAHWAAMPDDVVTMGFYNLETYDNYAYQTVNGITFGYLSYTEHTNGLPTPSGTDYGVVYLDDHETIAKQIADMRPNCDVLIVSAHMGTEGTHEVNDFQRETAQ
;
A
#
# COMPACT_ATOMS: atom_id res chain seq x y z
N MET A 1 -4.86 -20.34 -25.20
CA MET A 1 -4.02 -19.16 -25.36
C MET A 1 -2.82 -19.36 -24.42
N ARG A 2 -1.61 -19.57 -24.89
CA ARG A 2 -0.43 -19.81 -24.01
C ARG A 2 0.07 -18.46 -23.56
N MET A 3 0.01 -18.21 -22.27
CA MET A 3 0.63 -17.03 -21.66
C MET A 3 2.16 -17.25 -21.65
N ASN A 4 2.89 -16.26 -22.15
CA ASN A 4 4.34 -16.22 -22.09
C ASN A 4 4.78 -15.86 -20.67
N GLY A 5 5.81 -16.52 -20.16
CA GLY A 5 6.24 -16.52 -18.76
C GLY A 5 6.94 -15.26 -18.23
N ASN A 6 6.62 -14.06 -18.74
CA ASN A 6 7.22 -12.79 -18.31
C ASN A 6 6.25 -11.84 -17.59
N ASP A 7 4.99 -12.25 -17.34
CA ASP A 7 3.97 -11.38 -16.74
C ASP A 7 3.60 -11.79 -15.30
N LEU A 8 4.57 -12.19 -14.49
CA LEU A 8 4.38 -12.34 -13.06
C LEU A 8 4.60 -10.98 -12.37
N ALA A 9 3.63 -10.10 -12.53
CA ALA A 9 3.54 -8.91 -11.71
C ALA A 9 3.15 -9.31 -10.28
N ALA A 10 3.92 -8.87 -9.29
CA ALA A 10 3.69 -9.20 -7.90
C ALA A 10 2.41 -8.55 -7.39
N CYS A 11 1.51 -9.37 -6.84
CA CYS A 11 0.37 -8.89 -6.07
C CYS A 11 0.66 -9.22 -4.60
N ALA A 12 0.74 -8.20 -3.75
CA ALA A 12 0.88 -8.39 -2.31
C ALA A 12 -0.46 -8.09 -1.63
N VAL A 13 -0.98 -9.05 -0.91
CA VAL A 13 -2.14 -8.86 -0.02
C VAL A 13 -1.60 -8.65 1.38
N ILE A 14 -1.89 -7.48 1.96
CA ILE A 14 -1.58 -7.19 3.34
C ILE A 14 -2.85 -7.37 4.14
N ALA A 15 -2.95 -8.48 4.87
CA ALA A 15 -4.01 -8.70 5.82
C ALA A 15 -3.53 -8.21 7.19
N LEU A 16 -4.15 -7.16 7.70
CA LEU A 16 -3.83 -6.60 9.00
C LEU A 16 -4.87 -7.09 10.00
N GLY A 17 -4.44 -8.00 10.87
CA GLY A 17 -5.15 -8.28 12.11
C GLY A 17 -4.62 -7.34 13.20
N VAL A 18 -5.45 -6.99 14.16
CA VAL A 18 -5.10 -6.15 15.31
C VAL A 18 -3.76 -6.58 15.91
N GLY A 19 -2.72 -5.77 15.72
CA GLY A 19 -1.46 -5.84 16.50
C GLY A 19 -0.26 -6.54 15.86
N GLY A 20 0.06 -6.35 14.59
CA GLY A 20 1.31 -6.90 14.03
C GLY A 20 2.01 -6.00 13.02
N VAL A 21 3.30 -5.74 13.25
CA VAL A 21 4.18 -5.13 12.24
C VAL A 21 4.68 -6.23 11.32
N VAL A 22 4.36 -6.16 10.02
CA VAL A 22 4.94 -7.06 9.02
C VAL A 22 5.99 -6.30 8.22
N VAL A 23 7.26 -6.64 8.44
CA VAL A 23 8.37 -6.19 7.60
C VAL A 23 8.57 -7.22 6.50
N GLY A 24 8.13 -6.92 5.28
CA GLY A 24 8.33 -7.77 4.11
C GLY A 24 9.41 -7.20 3.19
N SER A 25 10.50 -7.94 3.00
CA SER A 25 11.46 -7.64 1.93
C SER A 25 11.04 -8.38 0.67
N LEU A 26 10.64 -7.66 -0.37
CA LEU A 26 10.38 -8.23 -1.71
C LEU A 26 11.73 -8.53 -2.38
N LEU A 27 12.11 -9.81 -2.38
CA LEU A 27 13.29 -10.28 -3.11
C LEU A 27 12.96 -10.38 -4.60
N GLY A 28 13.70 -9.64 -5.42
CA GLY A 28 13.65 -9.73 -6.87
C GLY A 28 13.97 -11.17 -7.36
N VAL A 29 13.13 -11.69 -8.23
CA VAL A 29 13.34 -13.00 -8.87
C VAL A 29 14.46 -12.85 -9.91
N GLY A 30 15.67 -13.26 -9.54
CA GLY A 30 16.80 -13.34 -10.45
C GLY A 30 16.65 -14.51 -11.45
N ASN A 31 16.75 -14.22 -12.74
CA ASN A 31 16.85 -15.23 -13.79
C ASN A 31 18.16 -16.04 -13.62
N GLN A 32 18.06 -17.30 -13.30
CA GLN A 32 19.21 -18.23 -13.36
C GLN A 32 19.46 -18.67 -14.80
N ALA A 33 20.60 -18.28 -15.34
CA ALA A 33 21.08 -18.81 -16.62
C ALA A 33 21.56 -20.26 -16.44
N VAL A 34 21.00 -21.18 -17.22
CA VAL A 34 21.45 -22.58 -17.31
C VAL A 34 22.65 -22.64 -18.24
N THR A 35 23.82 -22.96 -17.71
CA THR A 35 25.04 -23.21 -18.48
C THR A 35 25.07 -24.67 -18.93
N LEU A 36 25.14 -24.91 -20.24
CA LEU A 36 25.40 -26.22 -20.83
C LEU A 36 26.92 -26.45 -20.93
N PRO A 37 27.42 -27.69 -20.76
CA PRO A 37 28.85 -27.99 -20.78
C PRO A 37 29.42 -27.88 -22.20
N ALA A 38 30.61 -27.28 -22.29
CA ALA A 38 31.37 -27.16 -23.53
C ALA A 38 31.97 -28.51 -23.97
N VAL A 39 31.74 -28.88 -25.21
CA VAL A 39 32.42 -29.98 -25.90
C VAL A 39 33.61 -29.39 -26.63
N ASN A 40 34.80 -29.91 -26.33
CA ASN A 40 36.07 -29.50 -26.95
C ASN A 40 36.43 -30.44 -28.12
N PRO A 41 36.44 -30.00 -29.40
CA PRO A 41 37.01 -30.77 -30.50
C PRO A 41 38.45 -30.36 -30.80
N GLN A 42 39.32 -31.34 -30.97
CA GLN A 42 40.73 -31.18 -31.38
C GLN A 42 40.86 -30.72 -32.83
N PRO A 43 41.90 -29.93 -33.18
CA PRO A 43 42.04 -29.38 -34.54
C PRO A 43 42.60 -30.38 -35.53
N VAL A 44 41.97 -30.46 -36.69
CA VAL A 44 42.52 -31.04 -37.90
C VAL A 44 43.09 -29.91 -38.75
N VAL A 45 44.41 -29.98 -39.01
CA VAL A 45 45.10 -28.99 -39.90
C VAL A 45 44.88 -29.43 -41.33
N VAL A 46 44.22 -28.57 -42.12
CA VAL A 46 44.20 -28.70 -43.58
C VAL A 46 44.71 -27.36 -44.15
N ASP A 47 45.80 -27.46 -44.92
CA ASP A 47 46.43 -26.35 -45.61
C ASP A 47 45.55 -25.92 -46.79
N MET A 48 45.10 -24.66 -46.81
CA MET A 48 44.37 -24.04 -47.94
C MET A 48 44.83 -22.60 -48.23
N PRO A 49 44.69 -22.14 -49.48
CA PRO A 49 45.30 -20.88 -49.97
C PRO A 49 44.71 -19.63 -49.33
N THR A 50 45.52 -18.62 -49.15
CA THR A 50 45.21 -17.31 -48.61
C THR A 50 44.09 -16.61 -49.36
N GLU A 51 42.98 -16.44 -48.70
CA GLU A 51 41.83 -15.57 -49.05
C GLU A 51 42.00 -14.19 -48.41
N PRO A 52 41.48 -13.08 -49.03
CA PRO A 52 41.71 -11.74 -48.53
C PRO A 52 41.12 -11.50 -47.14
N GLU A 53 41.83 -10.70 -46.34
CA GLU A 53 41.51 -10.37 -44.96
C GLU A 53 40.05 -9.95 -44.79
N PRO A 54 39.27 -10.57 -43.90
CA PRO A 54 37.91 -10.13 -43.63
C PRO A 54 37.92 -8.79 -42.89
N THR A 55 37.17 -7.84 -43.45
CA THR A 55 36.85 -6.59 -42.80
C THR A 55 36.28 -6.87 -41.40
N ALA A 56 36.90 -6.27 -40.36
CA ALA A 56 36.50 -6.46 -38.99
C ALA A 56 34.99 -6.18 -38.82
N THR A 57 34.25 -7.24 -38.47
CA THR A 57 32.85 -7.10 -38.03
C THR A 57 32.84 -6.24 -36.76
N PRO A 58 32.02 -5.18 -36.69
CA PRO A 58 31.95 -4.38 -35.46
C PRO A 58 31.56 -5.29 -34.28
N GLU A 59 32.33 -5.18 -33.23
CA GLU A 59 32.04 -5.88 -31.96
C GLU A 59 30.63 -5.51 -31.46
N PRO A 60 29.77 -6.46 -31.12
CA PRO A 60 28.43 -6.14 -30.67
C PRO A 60 28.51 -5.23 -29.43
N THR A 61 27.84 -4.08 -29.52
CA THR A 61 27.67 -3.18 -28.38
C THR A 61 27.07 -4.01 -27.23
N PRO A 62 27.69 -4.00 -26.03
CA PRO A 62 27.13 -4.75 -24.91
C PRO A 62 25.70 -4.27 -24.63
N GLU A 63 24.77 -5.23 -24.55
CA GLU A 63 23.41 -4.93 -24.11
C GLU A 63 23.47 -4.31 -22.72
N PRO A 64 22.71 -3.22 -22.46
CA PRO A 64 22.68 -2.62 -21.14
C PRO A 64 22.25 -3.67 -20.11
N THR A 65 23.06 -3.84 -19.09
CA THR A 65 22.70 -4.67 -17.91
C THR A 65 21.43 -4.09 -17.31
N PRO A 66 20.37 -4.89 -17.09
CA PRO A 66 19.16 -4.36 -16.49
C PRO A 66 19.49 -3.81 -15.09
N THR A 67 19.17 -2.56 -14.85
CA THR A 67 19.21 -1.95 -13.52
C THR A 67 18.06 -2.52 -12.70
N VAL A 68 18.37 -3.02 -11.51
CA VAL A 68 17.35 -3.48 -10.55
C VAL A 68 16.99 -2.28 -9.69
N GLU A 69 15.78 -1.76 -9.87
CA GLU A 69 15.23 -0.74 -8.99
C GLU A 69 14.70 -1.42 -7.72
N THR A 70 14.90 -0.78 -6.57
CA THR A 70 14.51 -1.32 -5.27
C THR A 70 13.73 -0.26 -4.49
N VAL A 71 12.64 -0.68 -3.84
CA VAL A 71 11.87 0.12 -2.89
C VAL A 71 11.76 -0.64 -1.57
N HIS A 72 12.13 0.02 -0.47
CA HIS A 72 11.89 -0.47 0.88
C HIS A 72 10.54 0.03 1.35
N PHE A 73 9.64 -0.90 1.61
CA PHE A 73 8.25 -0.62 1.98
C PHE A 73 8.00 -1.01 3.43
N SER A 74 7.42 -0.11 4.23
CA SER A 74 6.89 -0.44 5.55
C SER A 74 5.36 -0.43 5.55
N ALA A 75 4.77 -1.38 6.25
CA ALA A 75 3.33 -1.40 6.54
C ALA A 75 3.13 -1.42 8.05
N THR A 76 2.39 -0.45 8.54
CA THR A 76 2.04 -0.32 9.94
C THR A 76 0.55 -0.58 10.11
N GLY A 77 0.16 -1.27 11.18
CA GLY A 77 -1.23 -1.59 11.48
C GLY A 77 -2.06 -0.38 11.88
N ASP A 78 -3.03 -0.61 12.73
CA ASP A 78 -4.07 0.34 13.07
C ASP A 78 -3.55 1.50 13.92
N ASP A 79 -3.72 2.72 13.42
CA ASP A 79 -3.56 3.95 14.20
C ASP A 79 -4.90 4.29 14.85
N LEU A 80 -5.03 3.89 16.12
CA LEU A 80 -6.29 3.94 16.87
C LEU A 80 -6.20 5.00 17.98
N ILE A 81 -6.71 6.19 17.71
CA ILE A 81 -6.60 7.35 18.60
C ILE A 81 -7.70 7.34 19.67
N HIS A 82 -7.42 6.68 20.78
CA HIS A 82 -8.28 6.65 21.96
C HIS A 82 -8.18 7.91 22.83
N ASP A 83 -9.14 8.08 23.78
CA ASP A 83 -9.26 9.22 24.70
C ASP A 83 -7.92 9.55 25.37
N GLY A 84 -7.19 8.54 25.85
CA GLY A 84 -5.91 8.76 26.52
C GLY A 84 -4.85 9.41 25.64
N ILE A 85 -4.94 9.25 24.31
CA ILE A 85 -3.99 9.82 23.36
C ILE A 85 -4.36 11.26 23.05
N PHE A 86 -5.59 11.53 22.59
CA PHE A 86 -5.95 12.90 22.20
C PHE A 86 -6.11 13.85 23.40
N LEU A 87 -6.53 13.37 24.59
CA LEU A 87 -6.59 14.20 25.80
C LEU A 87 -5.19 14.64 26.24
N GLN A 88 -4.20 13.75 26.20
CA GLN A 88 -2.80 14.12 26.47
C GLN A 88 -2.24 15.04 25.38
N ALA A 89 -2.58 14.82 24.11
CA ALA A 89 -2.19 15.73 23.03
C ALA A 89 -2.77 17.13 23.25
N ARG A 90 -4.03 17.22 23.70
CA ARG A 90 -4.66 18.51 24.05
C ARG A 90 -4.01 19.18 25.26
N GLU A 91 -3.66 18.41 26.29
CA GLU A 91 -2.97 18.93 27.48
C GLU A 91 -1.60 19.52 27.12
N ARG A 92 -0.85 18.88 26.21
CA ARG A 92 0.44 19.39 25.74
C ARG A 92 0.32 20.61 24.86
N GLY A 93 -0.60 20.57 23.89
CA GLY A 93 -0.80 21.63 22.89
C GLY A 93 -1.53 22.88 23.42
N GLY A 94 -2.36 22.74 24.45
CA GLY A 94 -3.14 23.86 25.04
C GLY A 94 -4.33 24.24 24.16
N ASP A 95 -4.16 24.98 23.08
CA ASP A 95 -5.21 25.40 22.15
C ASP A 95 -5.32 24.53 20.89
N HIS A 96 -4.38 23.62 20.66
CA HIS A 96 -4.33 22.61 19.59
C HIS A 96 -4.03 21.22 20.14
N TYR A 97 -3.86 20.21 19.28
CA TYR A 97 -3.47 18.86 19.67
C TYR A 97 -2.03 18.58 19.29
N ASP A 98 -1.14 18.35 20.27
CA ASP A 98 0.24 17.97 20.08
C ASP A 98 0.38 16.44 20.24
N PHE A 99 0.43 15.72 19.09
CA PHE A 99 0.60 14.27 19.05
C PHE A 99 2.06 13.81 19.03
N ASP A 100 3.04 14.70 18.81
CA ASP A 100 4.44 14.35 18.58
C ASP A 100 5.02 13.48 19.69
N ALA A 101 4.68 13.77 20.94
CA ALA A 101 5.18 13.00 22.07
C ALA A 101 4.68 11.53 22.09
N ALA A 102 3.52 11.23 21.51
CA ALA A 102 3.01 9.86 21.42
C ALA A 102 3.87 9.00 20.47
N TYR A 103 4.47 9.62 19.46
CA TYR A 103 5.25 8.96 18.42
C TYR A 103 6.76 9.21 18.54
N ALA A 104 7.20 9.91 19.56
CA ALA A 104 8.61 10.31 19.73
C ALA A 104 9.61 9.13 19.68
N ALA A 105 9.20 7.95 20.16
CA ALA A 105 10.02 6.75 20.12
C ALA A 105 10.23 6.20 18.69
N MET A 106 9.41 6.61 17.74
CA MET A 106 9.46 6.19 16.33
C MET A 106 10.16 7.21 15.45
N GLN A 107 10.57 8.36 16.01
CA GLN A 107 11.28 9.39 15.27
C GLN A 107 12.54 8.82 14.62
N GLY A 108 12.71 9.06 13.31
CA GLY A 108 13.82 8.55 12.51
C GLY A 108 13.79 7.06 12.19
N TYR A 109 12.85 6.29 12.77
CA TYR A 109 12.71 4.86 12.44
C TYR A 109 12.25 4.65 11.00
N TYR A 110 11.29 5.45 10.56
CA TYR A 110 10.69 5.33 9.23
C TYR A 110 11.54 5.92 8.09
N ASP A 111 12.62 6.66 8.41
CA ASP A 111 13.55 7.24 7.42
C ASP A 111 14.32 6.17 6.60
N GLN A 112 14.33 4.92 7.07
CA GLN A 112 14.97 3.80 6.38
C GLN A 112 14.11 3.17 5.27
N PHE A 113 12.85 3.62 5.12
CA PHE A 113 11.92 3.10 4.12
C PHE A 113 11.59 4.18 3.09
N ASP A 114 11.43 3.77 1.84
CA ASP A 114 11.05 4.65 0.74
C ASP A 114 9.55 4.91 0.71
N VAL A 115 8.74 3.95 1.21
CA VAL A 115 7.30 4.04 1.35
C VAL A 115 6.92 3.62 2.75
N ASN A 116 6.19 4.48 3.45
CA ASN A 116 5.58 4.18 4.75
C ASN A 116 4.06 4.22 4.61
N TRP A 117 3.43 3.05 4.81
CA TRP A 117 2.00 2.82 4.75
C TRP A 117 1.43 2.62 6.16
N LEU A 118 0.22 3.16 6.41
CA LEU A 118 -0.48 3.08 7.68
C LEU A 118 -1.98 2.81 7.47
N ASN A 119 -2.61 2.00 8.32
CA ASN A 119 -4.06 2.00 8.45
C ASN A 119 -4.47 3.07 9.45
N GLN A 120 -5.09 4.14 8.96
CA GLN A 120 -5.67 5.17 9.82
C GLN A 120 -7.08 4.73 10.21
N GLU A 121 -7.20 4.05 11.34
CA GLU A 121 -8.45 3.39 11.72
C GLU A 121 -9.47 4.38 12.25
N THR A 122 -9.04 5.39 13.01
CA THR A 122 -9.95 6.39 13.54
C THR A 122 -10.16 7.54 12.57
N LEU A 123 -11.43 7.96 12.42
CA LEU A 123 -11.85 8.94 11.42
C LEU A 123 -11.24 10.33 11.70
N VAL A 124 -10.26 10.72 10.87
CA VAL A 124 -9.59 12.02 10.96
C VAL A 124 -10.43 13.11 10.31
N ASN A 125 -10.60 14.24 10.98
CA ASN A 125 -11.34 15.40 10.44
C ASN A 125 -11.09 16.65 11.30
N ASP A 126 -11.49 17.83 10.76
CA ASP A 126 -11.39 19.14 11.41
C ASP A 126 -12.75 19.70 11.89
N GLU A 127 -13.84 18.98 11.64
CA GLU A 127 -15.21 19.48 11.84
C GLU A 127 -15.83 19.00 13.16
N PHE A 128 -15.49 17.80 13.61
CA PHE A 128 -16.07 17.19 14.80
C PHE A 128 -15.14 17.30 15.99
N ALA A 129 -15.71 17.50 17.18
CA ALA A 129 -14.96 17.39 18.42
C ALA A 129 -14.33 16.00 18.55
N ALA A 130 -13.11 15.95 19.10
CA ALA A 130 -12.43 14.68 19.38
C ALA A 130 -13.29 13.77 20.25
N SER A 131 -13.38 12.51 19.87
CA SER A 131 -14.08 11.46 20.64
C SER A 131 -13.42 10.11 20.42
N GLY A 132 -13.40 9.30 21.49
CA GLY A 132 -12.89 7.94 21.48
C GLY A 132 -14.00 6.91 21.30
N TYR A 133 -13.70 5.68 21.79
CA TYR A 133 -14.63 4.56 21.69
C TYR A 133 -16.02 4.91 22.28
N PRO A 134 -17.13 4.41 21.66
CA PRO A 134 -17.16 3.54 20.47
C PRO A 134 -17.25 4.27 19.13
N MET A 135 -17.34 5.59 19.11
CA MET A 135 -17.57 6.40 17.90
C MET A 135 -16.46 7.45 17.79
N PHE A 136 -15.39 7.08 17.09
CA PHE A 136 -14.19 7.90 17.00
C PHE A 136 -14.37 9.17 16.15
N SER A 137 -13.66 10.21 16.55
CA SER A 137 -13.36 11.40 15.78
C SER A 137 -11.99 11.88 16.19
N THR A 138 -11.06 11.90 15.27
CA THR A 138 -9.66 12.23 15.53
C THR A 138 -9.33 13.60 14.98
N PRO A 139 -8.72 14.50 15.79
CA PRO A 139 -8.28 15.81 15.33
C PRO A 139 -7.28 15.72 14.18
N GLY A 140 -7.41 16.63 13.20
CA GLY A 140 -6.58 16.65 11.99
C GLY A 140 -5.09 16.76 12.25
N GLU A 141 -4.67 17.38 13.36
CA GLU A 141 -3.27 17.56 13.72
C GLU A 141 -2.47 16.25 13.84
N ILE A 142 -3.15 15.09 13.97
CA ILE A 142 -2.47 13.79 13.93
C ILE A 142 -1.73 13.57 12.60
N THR A 143 -2.30 14.03 11.50
CA THR A 143 -1.72 13.83 10.17
C THR A 143 -0.43 14.62 9.98
N ASP A 144 -0.27 15.78 10.62
CA ASP A 144 0.99 16.53 10.62
C ASP A 144 2.11 15.72 11.30
N THR A 145 1.79 15.12 12.46
CA THR A 145 2.75 14.25 13.17
C THR A 145 3.13 13.03 12.34
N LEU A 146 2.16 12.34 11.74
CA LEU A 146 2.40 11.16 10.90
C LEU A 146 3.17 11.53 9.62
N TYR A 147 2.83 12.65 9.00
CA TYR A 147 3.56 13.17 7.85
C TYR A 147 5.03 13.46 8.18
N ASN A 148 5.30 14.10 9.33
CA ASN A 148 6.64 14.41 9.81
C ASN A 148 7.44 13.13 10.18
N LEU A 149 6.77 12.04 10.53
CA LEU A 149 7.37 10.72 10.72
C LEU A 149 7.71 10.00 9.41
N GLY A 150 7.27 10.52 8.26
CA GLY A 150 7.54 9.94 6.95
C GLY A 150 6.39 9.13 6.35
N PHE A 151 5.21 9.06 6.99
CA PHE A 151 4.06 8.41 6.38
C PHE A 151 3.51 9.23 5.21
N ARG A 152 3.18 8.54 4.13
CA ARG A 152 2.63 9.14 2.90
C ARG A 152 1.45 8.37 2.35
N VAL A 153 1.23 7.13 2.79
CA VAL A 153 0.20 6.25 2.26
C VAL A 153 -0.72 5.81 3.40
N PHE A 154 -2.01 6.15 3.28
CA PHE A 154 -3.00 5.94 4.34
C PHE A 154 -4.20 5.14 3.83
N SER A 155 -4.47 4.01 4.49
CA SER A 155 -5.69 3.25 4.33
C SER A 155 -6.78 3.81 5.24
N LEU A 156 -7.98 4.04 4.69
CA LEU A 156 -9.10 4.64 5.40
C LEU A 156 -10.32 3.70 5.50
N SER A 157 -10.25 2.51 4.88
CA SER A 157 -11.33 1.53 4.90
C SER A 157 -11.13 0.56 6.07
N ASN A 158 -11.98 0.68 7.08
CA ASN A 158 -11.94 -0.11 8.31
C ASN A 158 -13.31 -0.12 8.98
N ASN A 159 -13.43 -0.76 10.15
CA ASN A 159 -14.68 -0.86 10.90
C ASN A 159 -15.18 0.47 11.47
N HIS A 160 -14.33 1.51 11.59
CA HIS A 160 -14.66 2.85 12.09
C HIS A 160 -14.91 3.88 10.99
N SER A 161 -14.90 3.49 9.72
CA SER A 161 -15.11 4.37 8.57
C SER A 161 -16.41 5.18 8.63
N TYR A 162 -17.45 4.67 9.29
CA TYR A 162 -18.78 5.30 9.34
C TYR A 162 -19.14 5.91 10.70
N ASP A 163 -18.21 6.06 11.62
CA ASP A 163 -18.44 6.51 13.00
C ASP A 163 -19.17 7.87 13.12
N LYS A 164 -19.03 8.74 12.15
CA LYS A 164 -19.73 10.05 12.10
C LYS A 164 -20.70 10.16 10.92
N GLY A 165 -21.06 9.03 10.31
CA GLY A 165 -21.99 8.98 9.18
C GLY A 165 -21.51 9.76 7.97
N ALA A 166 -22.44 10.19 7.11
CA ALA A 166 -22.14 10.91 5.88
C ALA A 166 -21.29 12.18 6.12
N ALA A 167 -21.67 13.01 7.08
CA ALA A 167 -20.94 14.23 7.39
C ALA A 167 -19.49 13.95 7.87
N GLY A 168 -19.29 12.81 8.56
CA GLY A 168 -17.94 12.38 8.97
C GLY A 168 -17.06 12.02 7.80
N ILE A 169 -17.60 11.27 6.82
CA ILE A 169 -16.86 10.92 5.60
C ILE A 169 -16.49 12.16 4.82
N GLU A 170 -17.44 13.07 4.60
CA GLU A 170 -17.21 14.34 3.88
C GLU A 170 -16.13 15.19 4.58
N ALA A 171 -16.20 15.32 5.90
CA ALA A 171 -15.21 16.06 6.69
C ALA A 171 -13.82 15.40 6.61
N SER A 172 -13.76 14.08 6.68
CA SER A 172 -12.51 13.34 6.54
C SER A 172 -11.92 13.48 5.14
N MET A 173 -12.72 13.34 4.10
CA MET A 173 -12.28 13.54 2.72
C MET A 173 -11.76 14.96 2.48
N ALA A 174 -12.44 15.98 3.04
CA ALA A 174 -11.99 17.37 2.95
C ALA A 174 -10.64 17.58 3.65
N HIS A 175 -10.43 16.98 4.83
CA HIS A 175 -9.17 17.02 5.54
C HIS A 175 -8.02 16.39 4.70
N TRP A 176 -8.23 15.16 4.22
CA TRP A 176 -7.20 14.46 3.43
C TRP A 176 -6.90 15.15 2.10
N ALA A 177 -7.89 15.80 1.48
CA ALA A 177 -7.68 16.58 0.26
C ALA A 177 -6.87 17.87 0.50
N ALA A 178 -6.76 18.35 1.74
CA ALA A 178 -5.94 19.50 2.11
C ALA A 178 -4.48 19.12 2.46
N MET A 179 -4.18 17.84 2.59
CA MET A 179 -2.81 17.35 2.82
C MET A 179 -1.91 17.61 1.60
N PRO A 180 -0.57 17.60 1.78
CA PRO A 180 0.37 17.74 0.67
C PRO A 180 0.12 16.73 -0.46
N ASP A 181 0.44 17.14 -1.71
CA ASP A 181 0.18 16.35 -2.94
C ASP A 181 0.90 14.98 -2.98
N ASP A 182 1.90 14.75 -2.13
CA ASP A 182 2.61 13.47 -2.00
C ASP A 182 1.93 12.50 -1.02
N VAL A 183 0.85 12.92 -0.36
CA VAL A 183 0.02 12.04 0.47
C VAL A 183 -0.97 11.28 -0.41
N VAL A 184 -1.02 9.98 -0.22
CA VAL A 184 -1.89 9.05 -0.93
C VAL A 184 -2.87 8.42 0.04
N THR A 185 -4.16 8.52 -0.24
CA THR A 185 -5.22 7.88 0.54
C THR A 185 -5.99 6.87 -0.29
N MET A 186 -6.46 5.78 0.31
CA MET A 186 -7.33 4.79 -0.31
C MET A 186 -8.39 4.30 0.68
N GLY A 187 -9.49 3.75 0.15
CA GLY A 187 -10.50 3.07 0.96
C GLY A 187 -11.86 3.74 0.99
N PHE A 188 -11.94 5.06 0.73
CA PHE A 188 -13.21 5.71 0.42
C PHE A 188 -13.35 5.82 -1.10
N TYR A 189 -14.34 5.12 -1.63
CA TYR A 189 -14.62 5.03 -3.07
C TYR A 189 -15.89 5.81 -3.40
N ASN A 190 -15.96 6.34 -4.63
CA ASN A 190 -17.20 6.89 -5.15
C ASN A 190 -18.24 5.76 -5.26
N LEU A 191 -19.40 5.91 -4.65
CA LEU A 191 -20.44 4.85 -4.57
C LEU A 191 -21.17 4.63 -5.90
N GLU A 192 -21.02 5.51 -6.90
CA GLU A 192 -21.60 5.34 -8.23
C GLU A 192 -20.63 4.58 -9.16
N THR A 193 -19.34 4.90 -9.12
CA THR A 193 -18.33 4.41 -10.08
C THR A 193 -17.32 3.45 -9.46
N TYR A 194 -17.12 3.51 -8.16
CA TYR A 194 -16.12 2.74 -7.38
C TYR A 194 -14.68 2.92 -7.87
N ASP A 195 -14.29 4.13 -8.34
CA ASP A 195 -13.07 4.38 -9.09
C ASP A 195 -12.04 5.31 -8.44
N ASN A 196 -12.16 5.67 -7.19
CA ASN A 196 -11.14 6.48 -6.50
C ASN A 196 -9.83 5.69 -6.32
N TYR A 197 -9.08 5.50 -7.42
CA TYR A 197 -7.86 4.70 -7.44
C TYR A 197 -6.64 5.51 -7.03
N ALA A 198 -5.85 4.95 -6.13
CA ALA A 198 -4.64 5.57 -5.61
C ALA A 198 -3.38 4.95 -6.23
N TYR A 199 -2.47 5.81 -6.71
CA TYR A 199 -1.19 5.40 -7.28
C TYR A 199 -0.05 6.26 -6.72
N GLN A 200 1.13 5.65 -6.61
CA GLN A 200 2.37 6.34 -6.24
C GLN A 200 3.54 5.74 -7.02
N THR A 201 4.42 6.57 -7.55
CA THR A 201 5.65 6.10 -8.19
C THR A 201 6.85 6.46 -7.33
N VAL A 202 7.62 5.46 -6.93
CA VAL A 202 8.82 5.60 -6.10
C VAL A 202 9.96 4.82 -6.75
N ASN A 203 11.11 5.46 -6.95
CA ASN A 203 12.29 4.86 -7.58
C ASN A 203 11.96 4.16 -8.93
N GLY A 204 11.04 4.72 -9.70
CA GLY A 204 10.63 4.18 -11.00
C GLY A 204 9.63 3.01 -10.93
N ILE A 205 9.25 2.56 -9.73
CA ILE A 205 8.24 1.51 -9.51
C ILE A 205 6.91 2.18 -9.17
N THR A 206 5.87 1.86 -9.93
CA THR A 206 4.52 2.37 -9.70
C THR A 206 3.72 1.40 -8.84
N PHE A 207 3.29 1.88 -7.68
CA PHE A 207 2.38 1.19 -6.77
C PHE A 207 0.94 1.61 -7.04
N GLY A 208 0.03 0.63 -7.07
CA GLY A 208 -1.41 0.84 -6.95
C GLY A 208 -1.87 0.40 -5.58
N TYR A 209 -2.87 1.08 -5.01
CA TYR A 209 -3.36 0.80 -3.67
C TYR A 209 -4.88 0.63 -3.66
N LEU A 210 -5.35 -0.42 -3.02
CA LEU A 210 -6.76 -0.68 -2.73
C LEU A 210 -6.92 -1.00 -1.24
N SER A 211 -8.06 -0.64 -0.66
CA SER A 211 -8.36 -0.93 0.73
C SER A 211 -9.83 -1.29 0.92
N TYR A 212 -10.09 -2.34 1.69
CA TYR A 212 -11.39 -2.93 1.92
C TYR A 212 -11.59 -3.30 3.39
N THR A 213 -12.84 -3.39 3.83
CA THR A 213 -13.17 -3.80 5.20
C THR A 213 -14.18 -4.95 5.23
N GLU A 214 -14.10 -5.80 6.25
CA GLU A 214 -15.07 -6.87 6.48
C GLU A 214 -16.42 -6.31 6.96
N HIS A 215 -16.40 -5.27 7.83
CA HIS A 215 -17.60 -4.67 8.39
C HIS A 215 -17.34 -3.22 8.84
N THR A 216 -18.40 -2.53 9.23
CA THR A 216 -18.39 -1.15 9.74
C THR A 216 -19.11 -1.06 11.08
N ASN A 217 -18.82 -2.00 12.02
CA ASN A 217 -19.43 -2.09 13.36
C ASN A 217 -20.97 -2.09 13.34
N GLY A 218 -21.57 -2.65 12.29
CA GLY A 218 -23.00 -2.69 12.10
C GLY A 218 -23.64 -1.35 11.68
N LEU A 219 -22.84 -0.35 11.39
CA LEU A 219 -23.31 0.90 10.80
C LEU A 219 -23.51 0.69 9.28
N PRO A 220 -24.69 0.98 8.74
CA PRO A 220 -24.93 0.85 7.31
C PRO A 220 -24.21 1.96 6.54
N THR A 221 -23.98 1.74 5.24
CA THR A 221 -23.49 2.78 4.33
C THR A 221 -24.38 4.03 4.45
N PRO A 222 -23.82 5.19 4.81
CA PRO A 222 -24.61 6.39 5.03
C PRO A 222 -25.24 6.91 3.75
N SER A 223 -26.45 7.45 3.85
CA SER A 223 -27.06 8.23 2.78
C SER A 223 -26.66 9.69 2.88
N GLY A 224 -26.54 10.37 1.74
CA GLY A 224 -26.21 11.82 1.68
C GLY A 224 -24.70 12.08 1.57
N THR A 225 -23.95 11.10 1.12
CA THR A 225 -22.57 11.22 0.65
C THR A 225 -22.41 10.39 -0.62
N ASP A 226 -21.50 10.81 -1.48
CA ASP A 226 -21.13 10.07 -2.69
C ASP A 226 -19.99 9.06 -2.42
N TYR A 227 -19.51 8.94 -1.19
CA TYR A 227 -18.36 8.14 -0.81
C TYR A 227 -18.70 7.08 0.23
N GLY A 228 -18.03 5.94 0.12
CA GLY A 228 -18.15 4.84 1.07
C GLY A 228 -17.06 3.81 0.90
N VAL A 229 -17.08 2.80 1.77
CA VAL A 229 -16.15 1.66 1.70
C VAL A 229 -16.70 0.58 0.77
N VAL A 230 -15.80 -0.27 0.27
CA VAL A 230 -16.14 -1.56 -0.36
C VAL A 230 -15.93 -2.65 0.67
N TYR A 231 -16.93 -3.53 0.83
CA TYR A 231 -16.85 -4.65 1.74
C TYR A 231 -16.13 -5.84 1.10
N LEU A 232 -15.42 -6.62 1.91
CA LEU A 232 -14.62 -7.76 1.43
C LEU A 232 -15.45 -8.90 0.82
N ASP A 233 -16.76 -8.94 1.03
CA ASP A 233 -17.67 -9.87 0.40
C ASP A 233 -18.22 -9.38 -0.95
N ASP A 234 -17.97 -8.13 -1.35
CA ASP A 234 -18.28 -7.61 -2.69
C ASP A 234 -17.20 -8.00 -3.70
N HIS A 235 -17.12 -9.28 -3.99
CA HIS A 235 -16.13 -9.85 -4.90
C HIS A 235 -16.21 -9.30 -6.33
N GLU A 236 -17.37 -8.84 -6.78
CA GLU A 236 -17.57 -8.28 -8.13
C GLU A 236 -16.86 -6.92 -8.24
N THR A 237 -17.12 -6.01 -7.30
CA THR A 237 -16.49 -4.70 -7.26
C THR A 237 -14.97 -4.83 -7.07
N ILE A 238 -14.52 -5.68 -6.15
CA ILE A 238 -13.09 -5.93 -5.90
C ILE A 238 -12.39 -6.45 -7.17
N ALA A 239 -12.96 -7.47 -7.83
CA ALA A 239 -12.39 -8.02 -9.06
C ALA A 239 -12.30 -6.97 -10.18
N LYS A 240 -13.32 -6.11 -10.30
CA LYS A 240 -13.33 -5.00 -11.26
C LYS A 240 -12.21 -4.00 -10.92
N GLN A 241 -12.10 -3.54 -9.69
CA GLN A 241 -11.08 -2.58 -9.27
C GLN A 241 -9.66 -3.11 -9.49
N ILE A 242 -9.42 -4.38 -9.15
CA ILE A 242 -8.13 -5.05 -9.42
C ILE A 242 -7.84 -5.09 -10.93
N ALA A 243 -8.83 -5.46 -11.75
CA ALA A 243 -8.67 -5.52 -13.20
C ALA A 243 -8.39 -4.15 -13.84
N ASP A 244 -9.02 -3.09 -13.33
CA ASP A 244 -8.83 -1.72 -13.80
C ASP A 244 -7.45 -1.17 -13.41
N MET A 245 -6.98 -1.47 -12.18
CA MET A 245 -5.73 -0.92 -11.66
C MET A 245 -4.49 -1.68 -12.14
N ARG A 246 -4.58 -3.00 -12.27
CA ARG A 246 -3.44 -3.87 -12.54
C ARG A 246 -2.62 -3.49 -13.77
N PRO A 247 -3.21 -3.03 -14.90
CA PRO A 247 -2.46 -2.58 -16.09
C PRO A 247 -1.64 -1.28 -15.88
N ASN A 248 -1.92 -0.53 -14.82
CA ASN A 248 -1.39 0.81 -14.58
C ASN A 248 -0.38 0.87 -13.42
N CYS A 249 0.00 -0.27 -12.84
CA CYS A 249 0.97 -0.34 -11.75
C CYS A 249 1.87 -1.58 -11.87
N ASP A 250 3.10 -1.46 -11.37
CA ASP A 250 4.05 -2.57 -11.28
C ASP A 250 3.71 -3.47 -10.08
N VAL A 251 3.33 -2.85 -8.98
CA VAL A 251 2.93 -3.52 -7.73
C VAL A 251 1.54 -3.05 -7.34
N LEU A 252 0.61 -3.98 -7.13
CA LEU A 252 -0.70 -3.68 -6.56
C LEU A 252 -0.74 -4.18 -5.11
N ILE A 253 -0.99 -3.25 -4.19
CA ILE A 253 -1.16 -3.54 -2.76
C ILE A 253 -2.64 -3.46 -2.42
N VAL A 254 -3.14 -4.53 -1.81
CA VAL A 254 -4.53 -4.62 -1.34
C VAL A 254 -4.51 -4.72 0.19
N SER A 255 -5.08 -3.73 0.86
CA SER A 255 -5.32 -3.74 2.29
C SER A 255 -6.68 -4.37 2.58
N ALA A 256 -6.71 -5.32 3.49
CA ALA A 256 -7.92 -5.97 3.94
C ALA A 256 -8.04 -5.85 5.47
N HIS A 257 -8.94 -4.97 5.94
CA HIS A 257 -9.24 -4.80 7.34
C HIS A 257 -10.30 -5.82 7.77
N MET A 258 -9.83 -6.90 8.42
CA MET A 258 -10.68 -8.07 8.72
C MET A 258 -10.15 -8.88 9.89
N GLY A 259 -11.00 -9.68 10.50
CA GLY A 259 -10.61 -10.64 11.51
C GLY A 259 -11.43 -10.54 12.79
N THR A 260 -11.03 -11.29 13.80
CA THR A 260 -11.71 -11.33 15.10
C THR A 260 -10.89 -10.57 16.13
N GLU A 261 -11.49 -9.56 16.75
CA GLU A 261 -10.83 -8.79 17.80
C GLU A 261 -10.39 -9.67 19.00
N GLY A 262 -9.25 -9.29 19.60
CA GLY A 262 -8.73 -9.92 20.81
C GLY A 262 -8.10 -11.30 20.59
N THR A 263 -7.88 -11.73 19.36
CA THR A 263 -7.18 -12.98 19.04
C THR A 263 -6.16 -12.78 17.93
N HIS A 264 -5.12 -13.63 17.93
CA HIS A 264 -4.14 -13.73 16.84
C HIS A 264 -4.43 -14.94 15.91
N GLU A 265 -5.56 -15.63 16.14
CA GLU A 265 -5.95 -16.78 15.34
C GLU A 265 -6.61 -16.34 14.04
N VAL A 266 -6.06 -16.80 12.92
CA VAL A 266 -6.62 -16.53 11.59
C VAL A 266 -7.89 -17.36 11.43
N ASN A 267 -9.03 -16.69 11.17
CA ASN A 267 -10.31 -17.33 10.93
C ASN A 267 -10.46 -17.81 9.45
N ASP A 268 -11.55 -18.50 9.14
CA ASP A 268 -11.77 -19.06 7.80
C ASP A 268 -12.03 -17.95 6.77
N PHE A 269 -12.76 -16.88 7.14
CA PHE A 269 -12.99 -15.73 6.27
C PHE A 269 -11.67 -15.09 5.83
N GLN A 270 -10.75 -14.86 6.76
CA GLN A 270 -9.43 -14.31 6.43
C GLN A 270 -8.64 -15.22 5.46
N ARG A 271 -8.73 -16.56 5.64
CA ARG A 271 -8.05 -17.51 4.76
C ARG A 271 -8.63 -17.53 3.36
N GLU A 272 -9.96 -17.46 3.24
CA GLU A 272 -10.68 -17.48 1.96
C GLU A 272 -10.47 -16.16 1.20
N THR A 273 -10.49 -15.03 1.90
CA THR A 273 -10.26 -13.69 1.31
C THR A 273 -8.84 -13.53 0.76
N ALA A 274 -7.83 -14.16 1.39
CA ALA A 274 -6.42 -14.05 0.99
C ALA A 274 -6.02 -15.00 -0.16
N GLN A 275 -6.92 -15.86 -0.68
CA GLN A 275 -6.69 -16.82 -1.77
C GLN A 275 -7.13 -16.29 -3.14
#